data_d2b0ae770e6e1301127a8be12edd398f
#
_entry.id   d2b0ae770e6e1301127a8be12edd398f
#
_cell.length_a   1.000
_cell.length_b   1.000
_cell.length_c   1.000
_cell.angle_alpha   90.00
_cell.angle_beta   90.00
_cell.angle_gamma   90.00
#
_symmetry.space_group_name_H-M   'P 1'
#
loop_
_entity.id
_entity.type
_entity.pdbx_description
1 polymer ?
#
loop_
_entity_poly.entity_id
_entity_poly.type
_entity_poly.pdbx_seq_one_letter_code
_entity_poly.pdbx_strand_id
1 'polypeptide(L)'
;MDKNLNQIENFDLNIDNYEGPLDLLLDLAKTQKVDLMQISIEQLADSYIKVIEKVKKNLELAADFLVMAAWLAYLKSRLLLPDEYDDDFSALDMAEKLKLQLRKLEMIRLLSTQLMKKKQIGIDIFFRGGAQAVSYTHLRA
;
A
#
# COMPACT_ATOMS: atom_id res chain seq x y z
N MET A 1 25.93 6.69 2.85
CA MET A 1 25.25 5.61 3.56
C MET A 1 24.36 6.08 4.70
N ASP A 2 24.68 7.17 5.34
CA ASP A 2 23.96 7.64 6.55
C ASP A 2 22.71 8.50 6.29
N LYS A 3 22.49 8.97 5.05
CA LYS A 3 21.34 9.82 4.73
C LYS A 3 19.98 9.08 4.73
N ASN A 4 19.99 7.77 4.49
CA ASN A 4 18.78 6.99 4.47
C ASN A 4 18.33 6.55 5.89
N LEU A 5 19.26 6.44 6.82
CA LEU A 5 18.96 6.12 8.21
C LEU A 5 18.29 7.28 8.93
N ASN A 6 18.72 8.51 8.67
CA ASN A 6 18.14 9.72 9.28
C ASN A 6 16.70 10.01 8.78
N GLN A 7 16.34 9.56 7.59
CA GLN A 7 14.97 9.72 7.09
C GLN A 7 13.98 8.75 7.76
N ILE A 8 14.47 7.60 8.18
CA ILE A 8 13.65 6.62 8.92
C ILE A 8 13.48 7.05 10.39
N GLU A 9 14.46 7.75 10.95
CA GLU A 9 14.40 8.24 12.33
C GLU A 9 13.38 9.37 12.54
N ASN A 10 13.13 10.17 11.51
CA ASN A 10 12.17 11.27 11.55
C ASN A 10 10.76 10.89 11.05
N PHE A 11 10.54 9.63 10.76
CA PHE A 11 9.22 9.14 10.41
C PHE A 11 8.40 9.03 11.70
N ASP A 12 7.65 10.07 12.03
CA ASP A 12 6.59 10.02 13.04
C ASP A 12 5.46 9.12 12.52
N LEU A 13 5.70 7.81 12.62
CA LEU A 13 4.80 6.79 12.15
C LEU A 13 3.66 6.62 13.15
N ASN A 14 2.58 7.29 12.86
CA ASN A 14 1.31 6.91 13.42
C ASN A 14 0.76 5.75 12.58
N ILE A 15 0.92 4.52 13.07
CA ILE A 15 0.42 3.30 12.41
C ILE A 15 -1.08 3.35 12.18
N ASP A 16 -1.81 4.09 13.01
CA ASP A 16 -3.25 4.28 12.86
C ASP A 16 -3.65 4.97 11.54
N ASN A 17 -2.71 5.67 10.89
CA ASN A 17 -2.94 6.29 9.58
C ASN A 17 -2.83 5.32 8.41
N TYR A 18 -2.35 4.11 8.63
CA TYR A 18 -2.24 3.09 7.59
C TYR A 18 -3.41 2.11 7.64
N GLU A 19 -3.98 1.82 6.49
CA GLU A 19 -5.08 0.87 6.37
C GLU A 19 -4.63 -0.58 6.59
N GLY A 20 -3.35 -0.86 6.42
CA GLY A 20 -2.80 -2.19 6.60
C GLY A 20 -1.28 -2.24 6.35
N PRO A 21 -0.67 -3.43 6.53
CA PRO A 21 0.77 -3.58 6.38
C PRO A 21 1.29 -3.33 4.97
N LEU A 22 0.52 -3.63 3.93
CA LEU A 22 0.90 -3.31 2.54
C LEU A 22 0.97 -1.80 2.31
N ASP A 23 0.13 -1.05 2.96
CA ASP A 23 0.11 0.40 2.91
C ASP A 23 1.40 0.99 3.46
N LEU A 24 1.82 0.51 4.63
CA LEU A 24 3.10 0.88 5.24
C LEU A 24 4.29 0.47 4.35
N LEU A 25 4.26 -0.73 3.79
CA LEU A 25 5.30 -1.19 2.86
C LEU A 25 5.43 -0.29 1.64
N LEU A 26 4.31 0.14 1.08
CA LEU A 26 4.31 1.05 -0.07
C LEU A 26 4.97 2.39 0.27
N ASP A 27 4.66 2.97 1.41
CA ASP A 27 5.27 4.22 1.84
C ASP A 27 6.78 4.06 2.10
N LEU A 28 7.20 2.96 2.72
CA LEU A 28 8.61 2.65 2.90
C LEU A 28 9.34 2.43 1.57
N ALA A 29 8.68 1.77 0.62
CA ALA A 29 9.20 1.57 -0.72
C ALA A 29 9.41 2.90 -1.46
N LYS A 30 8.49 3.83 -1.32
CA LYS A 30 8.60 5.18 -1.91
C LYS A 30 9.76 5.98 -1.32
N THR A 31 10.11 5.78 -0.05
CA THR A 31 11.26 6.48 0.55
C THR A 31 12.59 6.06 -0.08
N GLN A 32 12.69 4.90 -0.69
CA GLN A 32 13.88 4.43 -1.38
C GLN A 32 14.14 5.14 -2.71
N LYS A 33 13.22 5.97 -3.18
CA LYS A 33 13.30 6.78 -4.43
C LYS A 33 13.60 5.98 -5.69
N VAL A 34 13.29 4.70 -5.71
CA VAL A 34 13.51 3.79 -6.84
C VAL A 34 12.15 3.34 -7.37
N ASP A 35 12.10 2.99 -8.66
CA ASP A 35 10.92 2.35 -9.22
C ASP A 35 10.57 1.08 -8.43
N LEU A 36 9.28 0.89 -8.14
CA LEU A 36 8.78 -0.28 -7.38
C LEU A 36 9.22 -1.62 -7.95
N MET A 37 9.47 -1.69 -9.25
CA MET A 37 9.95 -2.92 -9.89
C MET A 37 11.45 -3.18 -9.67
N GLN A 38 12.20 -2.18 -9.24
CA GLN A 38 13.65 -2.27 -8.99
C GLN A 38 14.00 -2.26 -7.49
N ILE A 39 13.01 -2.28 -6.63
CA ILE A 39 13.19 -2.27 -5.19
C ILE A 39 13.86 -3.55 -4.71
N SER A 40 14.82 -3.39 -3.79
CA SER A 40 15.37 -4.50 -3.03
C SER A 40 14.37 -4.90 -1.92
N ILE A 41 13.83 -6.11 -2.03
CA ILE A 41 12.92 -6.65 -1.02
C ILE A 41 13.64 -6.87 0.32
N GLU A 42 14.92 -7.18 0.31
CA GLU A 42 15.72 -7.31 1.52
C GLU A 42 15.79 -6.00 2.31
N GLN A 43 16.08 -4.91 1.63
CA GLN A 43 16.11 -3.58 2.24
C GLN A 43 14.73 -3.13 2.72
N LEU A 44 13.71 -3.44 1.95
CA LEU A 44 12.33 -3.14 2.31
C LEU A 44 11.91 -3.92 3.57
N ALA A 45 12.25 -5.21 3.64
CA ALA A 45 11.99 -6.04 4.80
C ALA A 45 12.71 -5.51 6.06
N ASP A 46 13.97 -5.11 5.94
CA ASP A 46 14.72 -4.52 7.05
C ASP A 46 14.10 -3.20 7.54
N SER A 47 13.72 -2.35 6.61
CA SER A 47 13.06 -1.08 6.94
C SER A 47 11.74 -1.31 7.66
N TYR A 48 10.94 -2.24 7.18
CA TYR A 48 9.65 -2.60 7.79
C TYR A 48 9.83 -3.14 9.21
N ILE A 49 10.75 -4.08 9.40
CA ILE A 49 11.01 -4.69 10.71
C ILE A 49 11.49 -3.63 11.71
N LYS A 50 12.37 -2.73 11.31
CA LYS A 50 12.84 -1.62 12.17
C LYS A 50 11.70 -0.71 12.61
N VAL A 51 10.79 -0.39 11.69
CA VAL A 51 9.59 0.40 12.00
C VAL A 51 8.71 -0.31 13.02
N ILE A 52 8.44 -1.58 12.80
CA ILE A 52 7.60 -2.39 13.70
C ILE A 52 8.23 -2.51 15.08
N GLU A 53 9.53 -2.69 15.18
CA GLU A 53 10.24 -2.73 16.46
C GLU A 53 10.14 -1.43 17.25
N LYS A 54 10.25 -0.29 16.57
CA LYS A 54 10.07 1.03 17.19
C LYS A 54 8.65 1.21 17.74
N VAL A 55 7.67 0.86 16.95
CA VAL A 55 6.26 1.05 17.31
C VAL A 55 5.79 0.04 18.35
N LYS A 56 6.29 -1.19 18.32
CA LYS A 56 5.97 -2.22 19.30
C LYS A 56 6.29 -1.81 20.74
N LYS A 57 7.27 -0.94 20.93
CA LYS A 57 7.64 -0.43 22.28
C LYS A 57 6.58 0.52 22.85
N ASN A 58 5.76 1.14 22.03
CA ASN A 58 4.88 2.23 22.43
C ASN A 58 3.39 1.93 22.28
N LEU A 59 2.99 0.93 21.49
CA LEU A 59 1.59 0.67 21.13
C LEU A 59 1.29 -0.83 21.00
N GLU A 60 0.06 -1.21 21.28
CA GLU A 60 -0.47 -2.50 20.84
C GLU A 60 -0.58 -2.49 19.31
N LEU A 61 0.29 -3.26 18.68
CA LEU A 61 0.25 -3.43 17.22
C LEU A 61 -0.86 -4.40 16.83
N ALA A 62 -1.60 -4.03 15.78
CA ALA A 62 -2.52 -4.95 15.15
C ALA A 62 -1.78 -6.22 14.69
N ALA A 63 -2.41 -7.37 14.86
CA ALA A 63 -1.83 -8.68 14.54
C ALA A 63 -1.34 -8.76 13.09
N ASP A 64 -2.02 -8.10 12.17
CA ASP A 64 -1.67 -8.08 10.74
C ASP A 64 -0.27 -7.53 10.47
N PHE A 65 0.13 -6.48 11.19
CA PHE A 65 1.48 -5.90 11.07
C PHE A 65 2.55 -6.86 11.57
N LEU A 66 2.28 -7.61 12.63
CA LEU A 66 3.20 -8.61 13.17
C LEU A 66 3.32 -9.83 12.25
N VAL A 67 2.22 -10.28 11.68
CA VAL A 67 2.21 -11.39 10.70
C VAL A 67 3.02 -11.01 9.46
N MET A 68 2.86 -9.79 8.97
CA MET A 68 3.64 -9.29 7.83
C MET A 68 5.14 -9.21 8.19
N ALA A 69 5.49 -8.75 9.38
CA ALA A 69 6.87 -8.72 9.84
C ALA A 69 7.51 -10.12 9.86
N ALA A 70 6.79 -11.11 10.38
CA ALA A 70 7.24 -12.50 10.40
C ALA A 70 7.41 -13.07 8.99
N TRP A 71 6.47 -12.79 8.10
CA TRP A 71 6.55 -13.24 6.71
C TRP A 71 7.71 -12.61 5.95
N LEU A 72 7.93 -11.30 6.13
CA LEU A 72 9.07 -10.61 5.52
C LEU A 72 10.42 -11.10 6.06
N ALA A 73 10.51 -11.37 7.35
CA ALA A 73 11.71 -11.96 7.95
C ALA A 73 12.01 -13.35 7.35
N TYR A 74 10.98 -14.17 7.19
CA TYR A 74 11.10 -15.47 6.55
C TYR A 74 11.53 -15.34 5.08
N LEU A 75 10.88 -14.47 4.32
CA LEU A 75 11.21 -14.22 2.92
C LEU A 75 12.65 -13.73 2.75
N LYS A 76 13.09 -12.79 3.59
CA LYS A 76 14.47 -12.31 3.60
C LYS A 76 15.45 -13.43 3.87
N SER A 77 15.18 -14.27 4.87
CA SER A 77 16.00 -15.43 5.19
C SER A 77 16.15 -16.38 3.99
N ARG A 78 15.07 -16.64 3.30
CA ARG A 78 15.07 -17.50 2.09
C ARG A 78 15.81 -16.87 0.92
N LEU A 79 15.74 -15.57 0.74
CA LEU A 79 16.47 -14.86 -0.32
C LEU A 79 17.99 -14.86 -0.09
N LEU A 80 18.42 -14.89 1.16
CA LEU A 80 19.85 -14.92 1.53
C LEU A 80 20.46 -16.31 1.50
N LEU A 81 19.64 -17.35 1.53
CA LEU A 81 20.12 -18.73 1.45
C LEU A 81 20.38 -19.13 0.00
N PRO A 82 21.46 -19.89 -0.29
CA PRO A 82 21.65 -20.45 -1.62
C PRO A 82 20.55 -21.46 -1.93
N ASP A 83 20.14 -21.51 -3.20
CA ASP A 83 19.11 -22.41 -3.72
C ASP A 83 19.54 -23.88 -3.70
N GLU A 84 19.81 -24.43 -2.54
CA GLU A 84 20.20 -25.86 -2.42
C GLU A 84 19.01 -26.81 -2.30
N TYR A 85 17.81 -26.31 -2.12
CA TYR A 85 16.61 -27.11 -1.97
C TYR A 85 15.56 -26.75 -3.00
N ASP A 86 15.22 -27.73 -3.79
CA ASP A 86 14.14 -27.73 -4.78
C ASP A 86 12.78 -27.76 -4.06
N ASP A 87 12.52 -26.73 -3.28
CA ASP A 87 11.24 -26.54 -2.63
C ASP A 87 10.30 -25.78 -3.56
N ASP A 88 9.03 -26.17 -3.57
CA ASP A 88 7.94 -25.52 -4.29
C ASP A 88 7.79 -23.99 -3.96
N PHE A 89 8.57 -23.51 -3.01
CA PHE A 89 8.62 -22.13 -2.60
C PHE A 89 9.82 -21.41 -3.20
N SER A 90 9.60 -20.73 -4.32
CA SER A 90 10.59 -19.80 -4.86
C SER A 90 10.52 -18.46 -4.15
N ALA A 91 11.55 -18.13 -3.37
CA ALA A 91 11.65 -16.85 -2.69
C ALA A 91 11.68 -15.68 -3.67
N LEU A 92 12.31 -15.86 -4.83
CA LEU A 92 12.34 -14.86 -5.90
C LEU A 92 10.95 -14.59 -6.46
N ASP A 93 10.16 -15.62 -6.72
CA ASP A 93 8.80 -15.48 -7.22
C ASP A 93 7.90 -14.76 -6.20
N MET A 94 8.06 -15.06 -4.92
CA MET A 94 7.32 -14.39 -3.87
C MET A 94 7.73 -12.92 -3.72
N ALA A 95 9.01 -12.61 -3.87
CA ALA A 95 9.50 -11.23 -3.87
C ALA A 95 8.93 -10.45 -5.06
N GLU A 96 8.88 -11.04 -6.24
CA GLU A 96 8.27 -10.40 -7.43
C GLU A 96 6.77 -10.22 -7.28
N LYS A 97 6.06 -11.19 -6.72
CA LYS A 97 4.63 -11.05 -6.42
C LYS A 97 4.37 -9.91 -5.46
N LEU A 98 5.20 -9.76 -4.43
CA LEU A 98 5.09 -8.63 -3.50
C LEU A 98 5.29 -7.29 -4.22
N LYS A 99 6.30 -7.17 -5.07
CA LYS A 99 6.52 -5.97 -5.88
C LYS A 99 5.32 -5.63 -6.75
N LEU A 100 4.72 -6.63 -7.39
CA LEU A 100 3.52 -6.46 -8.21
C LEU A 100 2.31 -6.02 -7.38
N GLN A 101 2.15 -6.56 -6.20
CA GLN A 101 1.08 -6.12 -5.29
C GLN A 101 1.26 -4.67 -4.85
N LEU A 102 2.47 -4.26 -4.52
CA LEU A 102 2.77 -2.86 -4.16
C LEU A 102 2.51 -1.92 -5.34
N ARG A 103 2.93 -2.29 -6.53
CA ARG A 103 2.67 -1.53 -7.75
C ARG A 103 1.17 -1.41 -8.03
N LYS A 104 0.43 -2.50 -7.88
CA LYS A 104 -1.02 -2.51 -8.03
C LYS A 104 -1.70 -1.57 -7.03
N LEU A 105 -1.27 -1.60 -5.78
CA LEU A 105 -1.79 -0.71 -4.74
C LEU A 105 -1.50 0.76 -5.07
N GLU A 106 -0.30 1.07 -5.51
CA GLU A 106 0.06 2.42 -5.95
C GLU A 106 -0.81 2.92 -7.09
N MET A 107 -1.02 2.07 -8.10
CA MET A 107 -1.90 2.39 -9.23
C MET A 107 -3.34 2.63 -8.79
N ILE A 108 -3.87 1.78 -7.92
CA ILE A 108 -5.23 1.92 -7.39
C ILE A 108 -5.37 3.24 -6.64
N ARG A 109 -4.39 3.63 -5.83
CA ARG A 109 -4.39 4.91 -5.11
C ARG A 109 -4.35 6.10 -6.04
N LEU A 110 -3.50 6.05 -7.06
CA LEU A 110 -3.40 7.10 -8.06
C LEU A 110 -4.73 7.27 -8.81
N LEU A 111 -5.30 6.17 -9.27
CA LEU A 111 -6.58 6.16 -9.97
C LEU A 111 -7.73 6.63 -9.07
N SER A 112 -7.75 6.20 -7.82
CA SER A 112 -8.72 6.65 -6.82
C SER A 112 -8.65 8.16 -6.62
N THR A 113 -7.45 8.70 -6.46
CA THR A 113 -7.24 10.15 -6.34
C THR A 113 -7.72 10.90 -7.58
N GLN A 114 -7.44 10.38 -8.76
CA GLN A 114 -7.92 10.98 -10.02
C GLN A 114 -9.44 10.91 -10.14
N LEU A 115 -10.02 9.78 -9.73
CA LEU A 115 -11.48 9.60 -9.74
C LEU A 115 -12.16 10.58 -8.79
N MET A 116 -11.62 10.76 -7.59
CA MET A 116 -12.16 11.70 -6.59
C MET A 116 -12.03 13.17 -7.00
N LYS A 117 -11.10 13.49 -7.90
CA LYS A 117 -10.98 14.84 -8.47
C LYS A 117 -12.03 15.13 -9.57
N LYS A 118 -12.68 14.10 -10.08
CA LYS A 118 -13.74 14.30 -11.06
C LYS A 118 -14.99 14.87 -10.41
N LYS A 119 -15.78 15.57 -11.22
CA LYS A 119 -17.04 16.15 -10.77
C LYS A 119 -17.96 15.07 -10.20
N GLN A 120 -18.41 15.29 -8.99
CA GLN A 120 -19.26 14.35 -8.25
C GLN A 120 -20.73 14.74 -8.38
N ILE A 121 -21.57 13.74 -8.61
CA ILE A 121 -23.03 13.92 -8.62
C ILE A 121 -23.50 14.28 -7.21
N GLY A 122 -24.29 15.32 -7.10
CA GLY A 122 -24.80 15.81 -5.82
C GLY A 122 -23.92 16.85 -5.11
N ILE A 123 -22.68 17.04 -5.57
CA ILE A 123 -21.75 18.06 -5.08
C ILE A 123 -21.43 19.07 -6.18
N ASP A 124 -20.91 18.60 -7.31
CA ASP A 124 -20.49 19.44 -8.45
C ASP A 124 -21.51 19.42 -9.59
N ILE A 125 -22.22 18.31 -9.75
CA ILE A 125 -23.21 18.10 -10.80
C ILE A 125 -24.51 17.67 -10.14
N PHE A 126 -25.58 18.42 -10.46
CA PHE A 126 -26.92 18.09 -10.03
C PHE A 126 -27.73 17.62 -11.23
N PHE A 127 -28.46 16.52 -11.09
CA PHE A 127 -29.43 16.13 -12.09
C PHE A 127 -30.53 17.19 -12.11
N ARG A 128 -30.86 17.71 -13.29
CA ARG A 128 -32.06 18.46 -13.52
C ARG A 128 -33.23 17.54 -13.17
N GLY A 129 -33.95 17.88 -12.07
CA GLY A 129 -35.00 17.10 -11.43
C GLY A 129 -35.51 15.99 -12.30
N GLY A 130 -35.35 14.74 -11.83
CA GLY A 130 -35.47 13.57 -12.67
C GLY A 130 -36.60 13.75 -13.68
N ALA A 131 -36.47 13.15 -14.85
CA ALA A 131 -37.58 13.03 -15.77
C ALA A 131 -38.71 12.28 -15.06
N GLN A 132 -39.30 12.91 -14.06
CA GLN A 132 -40.64 12.59 -13.67
C GLN A 132 -41.45 12.83 -14.93
N ALA A 133 -41.99 11.74 -15.43
CA ALA A 133 -43.03 11.87 -16.44
C ALA A 133 -44.00 12.92 -15.93
N VAL A 134 -43.81 14.16 -16.38
CA VAL A 134 -44.78 15.19 -16.12
C VAL A 134 -46.00 14.75 -16.88
N SER A 135 -46.94 14.21 -16.13
CA SER A 135 -48.25 13.92 -16.66
C SER A 135 -48.85 15.29 -17.04
N TYR A 136 -48.78 15.59 -18.32
CA TYR A 136 -49.49 16.75 -18.87
C TYR A 136 -50.98 16.49 -18.81
N THR A 137 -51.59 16.78 -17.68
CA THR A 137 -53.07 16.70 -17.54
C THR A 137 -53.80 17.76 -18.35
N HIS A 138 -53.10 18.69 -18.98
CA HIS A 138 -53.65 19.77 -19.80
C HIS A 138 -52.92 19.95 -21.13
N LEU A 139 -52.83 18.87 -21.90
CA LEU A 139 -52.48 18.98 -23.30
C LEU A 139 -53.71 19.56 -24.05
N ARG A 140 -53.72 20.86 -24.17
CA ARG A 140 -54.53 21.48 -25.21
C ARG A 140 -53.71 21.64 -26.46
N ALA A 141 -54.15 20.96 -27.47
CA ALA A 141 -53.72 21.25 -28.81
C ALA A 141 -53.92 22.72 -29.13
#